data_960bd408c4a67ecc2d8f7f32b24686f8
#
_entry.id   960bd408c4a67ecc2d8f7f32b24686f8
#
_cell.length_a   1.000
_cell.length_b   1.000
_cell.length_c   1.000
_cell.angle_alpha   90.00
_cell.angle_beta   90.00
_cell.angle_gamma   90.00
#
_symmetry.space_group_name_H-M   'P 1'
#
loop_
_entity.id
_entity.type
_entity.pdbx_description
1 polymer ?
#
loop_
_entity_poly.entity_id
_entity_poly.type
_entity_poly.pdbx_seq_one_letter_code
_entity_poly.pdbx_strand_id
1 'polypeptide(L)'
;MQQDDKPGAKSAGKAWSGRFAEPLDSLTQRFNASVSFDQRLAQFDIAGSLAHARMLARAKLISAADLAAIERGMAQISGEVLSGSFPWSLEREDVHLNIEHRLTELVGDAGKRLHTARSRNDQVATDMRLWLRAQIDELTGLLRAVREGLIDLASKHTDTDRRAHV
;
A
#
# COMPACT_ATOMS: atom_id res chain seq x y z
N MET A 1 4.00 47.74 -22.31
CA MET A 1 4.72 46.74 -21.54
C MET A 1 3.69 45.73 -21.08
N GLN A 2 3.44 44.73 -21.95
CA GLN A 2 2.41 43.70 -21.77
C GLN A 2 3.01 42.56 -20.95
N GLN A 3 2.38 42.23 -19.82
CA GLN A 3 2.69 41.02 -19.05
C GLN A 3 1.94 39.85 -19.70
N ASP A 4 2.70 38.88 -20.19
CA ASP A 4 2.21 37.60 -20.68
C ASP A 4 1.73 36.75 -19.50
N ASP A 5 0.42 36.58 -19.44
CA ASP A 5 -0.27 35.67 -18.51
C ASP A 5 -0.09 34.25 -19.01
N LYS A 6 0.82 33.48 -18.36
CA LYS A 6 0.97 32.04 -18.64
C LYS A 6 -0.21 31.29 -18.02
N PRO A 7 -0.94 30.46 -18.77
CA PRO A 7 -2.01 29.65 -18.19
C PRO A 7 -1.40 28.62 -17.23
N GLY A 8 -1.76 28.73 -15.95
CA GLY A 8 -1.38 27.81 -14.90
C GLY A 8 -1.78 26.37 -15.24
N ALA A 9 -0.85 25.44 -15.05
CA ALA A 9 -1.10 24.01 -15.17
C ALA A 9 -2.27 23.61 -14.25
N LYS A 10 -3.35 23.11 -14.84
CA LYS A 10 -4.49 22.56 -14.10
C LYS A 10 -3.97 21.37 -13.27
N SER A 11 -3.90 21.52 -11.96
CA SER A 11 -3.66 20.42 -11.05
C SER A 11 -4.71 19.34 -11.31
N ALA A 12 -4.30 18.10 -11.50
CA ALA A 12 -5.22 16.98 -11.64
C ALA A 12 -6.08 16.93 -10.37
N GLY A 13 -7.37 17.25 -10.51
CA GLY A 13 -8.31 17.35 -9.39
C GLY A 13 -8.41 16.00 -8.68
N LYS A 14 -8.39 16.01 -7.34
CA LYS A 14 -8.67 14.83 -6.53
C LYS A 14 -10.04 14.27 -6.89
N ALA A 15 -10.22 12.94 -6.83
CA ALA A 15 -11.45 12.25 -7.24
C ALA A 15 -12.74 12.79 -6.58
N TRP A 16 -12.65 13.56 -5.48
CA TRP A 16 -13.75 14.18 -4.72
C TRP A 16 -13.71 15.71 -4.67
N SER A 17 -12.80 16.36 -5.41
CA SER A 17 -12.67 17.81 -5.44
C SER A 17 -13.75 18.56 -6.26
N GLY A 18 -14.68 17.83 -6.88
CA GLY A 18 -15.66 18.39 -7.81
C GLY A 18 -16.63 19.45 -7.24
N ARG A 19 -16.65 19.67 -5.92
CA ARG A 19 -17.46 20.70 -5.24
C ARG A 19 -16.66 21.84 -4.63
N PHE A 20 -15.33 21.73 -4.61
CA PHE A 20 -14.46 22.72 -3.99
C PHE A 20 -13.63 23.42 -5.06
N ALA A 21 -13.71 24.74 -5.12
CA ALA A 21 -12.97 25.57 -6.07
C ALA A 21 -11.54 25.88 -5.58
N GLU A 22 -11.29 25.73 -4.28
CA GLU A 22 -10.01 26.06 -3.65
C GLU A 22 -9.24 24.79 -3.26
N PRO A 23 -7.90 24.79 -3.34
CA PRO A 23 -7.08 23.72 -2.84
C PRO A 23 -7.22 23.60 -1.31
N LEU A 24 -7.15 22.36 -0.79
CA LEU A 24 -7.11 22.13 0.65
C LEU A 24 -5.90 22.83 1.27
N ASP A 25 -6.11 23.49 2.42
CA ASP A 25 -5.01 24.10 3.16
C ASP A 25 -4.02 23.00 3.69
N SER A 26 -2.80 23.41 3.99
CA SER A 26 -1.72 22.51 4.37
C SER A 26 -1.97 21.77 5.70
N LEU A 27 -2.73 22.36 6.61
CA LEU A 27 -3.08 21.75 7.90
C LEU A 27 -4.07 20.60 7.68
N THR A 28 -5.13 20.87 6.89
CA THR A 28 -6.14 19.88 6.52
C THR A 28 -5.52 18.72 5.74
N GLN A 29 -4.59 18.99 4.80
CA GLN A 29 -3.87 17.94 4.09
C GLN A 29 -3.10 17.03 5.04
N ARG A 30 -2.34 17.59 5.99
CA ARG A 30 -1.58 16.81 6.98
C ARG A 30 -2.46 16.05 7.95
N PHE A 31 -3.61 16.62 8.32
CA PHE A 31 -4.57 15.97 9.22
C PHE A 31 -5.23 14.75 8.56
N ASN A 32 -5.56 14.84 7.28
CA ASN A 32 -6.22 13.77 6.55
C ASN A 32 -5.24 12.70 6.04
N ALA A 33 -3.96 13.03 5.90
CA ALA A 33 -3.00 12.10 5.31
C ALA A 33 -2.62 10.96 6.25
N SER A 34 -2.67 9.74 5.74
CA SER A 34 -2.26 8.52 6.43
C SER A 34 -0.99 7.88 5.86
N VAL A 35 -0.49 8.38 4.71
CA VAL A 35 0.63 7.76 3.98
C VAL A 35 1.89 7.57 4.83
N SER A 36 2.12 8.41 5.83
CA SER A 36 3.28 8.30 6.72
C SER A 36 3.33 7.00 7.53
N PHE A 37 2.19 6.35 7.75
CA PHE A 37 2.09 5.11 8.51
C PHE A 37 1.43 3.96 7.72
N ASP A 38 0.53 4.23 6.77
CA ASP A 38 -0.17 3.21 6.00
C ASP A 38 0.65 2.68 4.79
N GLN A 39 1.74 3.36 4.39
CA GLN A 39 2.67 2.85 3.37
C GLN A 39 3.17 1.42 3.64
N ARG A 40 3.14 0.95 4.90
CA ARG A 40 3.42 -0.44 5.29
C ARG A 40 2.46 -1.45 4.67
N LEU A 41 1.30 -1.01 4.23
CA LEU A 41 0.29 -1.85 3.56
C LEU A 41 0.56 -2.01 2.05
N ALA A 42 1.54 -1.31 1.48
CA ALA A 42 1.74 -1.22 0.02
C ALA A 42 1.81 -2.58 -0.68
N GLN A 43 2.57 -3.54 -0.14
CA GLN A 43 2.69 -4.86 -0.76
C GLN A 43 1.37 -5.64 -0.71
N PHE A 44 0.56 -5.42 0.31
CA PHE A 44 -0.76 -6.05 0.46
C PHE A 44 -1.78 -5.41 -0.47
N ASP A 45 -1.75 -4.08 -0.64
CA ASP A 45 -2.56 -3.38 -1.63
C ASP A 45 -2.22 -3.83 -3.06
N ILE A 46 -0.94 -3.96 -3.40
CA ILE A 46 -0.50 -4.48 -4.70
C ILE A 46 -1.04 -5.89 -4.92
N ALA A 47 -0.92 -6.78 -3.92
CA ALA A 47 -1.41 -8.15 -4.02
C ALA A 47 -2.94 -8.21 -4.20
N GLY A 48 -3.69 -7.45 -3.41
CA GLY A 48 -5.14 -7.32 -3.49
C GLY A 48 -5.59 -6.73 -4.83
N SER A 49 -4.90 -5.70 -5.30
CA SER A 49 -5.17 -5.03 -6.58
C SER A 49 -4.91 -5.93 -7.79
N LEU A 50 -3.85 -6.73 -7.76
CA LEU A 50 -3.59 -7.74 -8.80
C LEU A 50 -4.68 -8.83 -8.84
N ALA A 51 -5.13 -9.31 -7.68
CA ALA A 51 -6.23 -10.26 -7.61
C ALA A 51 -7.53 -9.67 -8.18
N HIS A 52 -7.82 -8.40 -7.86
CA HIS A 52 -8.96 -7.67 -8.40
C HIS A 52 -8.86 -7.48 -9.92
N ALA A 53 -7.72 -7.06 -10.45
CA ALA A 53 -7.50 -6.92 -11.89
C ALA A 53 -7.73 -8.23 -12.65
N ARG A 54 -7.22 -9.35 -12.11
CA ARG A 54 -7.45 -10.69 -12.69
C ARG A 54 -8.91 -11.10 -12.67
N MET A 55 -9.64 -10.75 -11.63
CA MET A 55 -11.09 -10.95 -11.55
C MET A 55 -11.82 -10.12 -12.62
N LEU A 56 -11.49 -8.83 -12.77
CA LEU A 56 -12.07 -7.95 -13.77
C LEU A 56 -11.85 -8.49 -15.21
N ALA A 57 -10.66 -8.98 -15.49
CA ALA A 57 -10.35 -9.58 -16.79
C ALA A 57 -11.14 -10.87 -17.05
N ARG A 58 -11.28 -11.75 -16.05
CA ARG A 58 -12.13 -12.96 -16.13
C ARG A 58 -13.60 -12.60 -16.36
N ALA A 59 -14.07 -11.55 -15.73
CA ALA A 59 -15.42 -11.01 -15.91
C ALA A 59 -15.60 -10.23 -17.24
N LYS A 60 -14.53 -10.08 -18.03
CA LYS A 60 -14.51 -9.32 -19.29
C LYS A 60 -14.84 -7.82 -19.12
N LEU A 61 -14.59 -7.27 -17.93
CA LEU A 61 -14.76 -5.84 -17.62
C LEU A 61 -13.55 -5.00 -18.03
N ILE A 62 -12.38 -5.64 -18.11
CA ILE A 62 -11.16 -5.07 -18.69
C ILE A 62 -10.59 -6.05 -19.73
N SER A 63 -9.79 -5.52 -20.66
CA SER A 63 -9.15 -6.35 -21.69
C SER A 63 -7.95 -7.13 -21.15
N ALA A 64 -7.51 -8.18 -21.86
CA ALA A 64 -6.27 -8.87 -21.55
C ALA A 64 -5.04 -7.95 -21.66
N ALA A 65 -5.07 -6.96 -22.57
CA ALA A 65 -4.02 -5.96 -22.71
C ALA A 65 -3.96 -5.03 -21.49
N ASP A 66 -5.12 -4.60 -20.96
CA ASP A 66 -5.20 -3.81 -19.72
C ASP A 66 -4.65 -4.59 -18.54
N LEU A 67 -5.05 -5.87 -18.40
CA LEU A 67 -4.52 -6.73 -17.34
C LEU A 67 -3.00 -6.83 -17.40
N ALA A 68 -2.45 -7.15 -18.56
CA ALA A 68 -1.01 -7.27 -18.75
C ALA A 68 -0.27 -5.95 -18.46
N ALA A 69 -0.86 -4.79 -18.80
CA ALA A 69 -0.30 -3.48 -18.46
C ALA A 69 -0.31 -3.24 -16.95
N ILE A 70 -1.43 -3.52 -16.27
CA ILE A 70 -1.56 -3.39 -14.81
C ILE A 70 -0.56 -4.31 -14.10
N GLU A 71 -0.42 -5.57 -14.51
CA GLU A 71 0.53 -6.50 -13.90
C GLU A 71 1.97 -6.01 -14.03
N ARG A 72 2.38 -5.50 -15.20
CA ARG A 72 3.72 -4.90 -15.36
C ARG A 72 3.92 -3.65 -14.50
N GLY A 73 2.95 -2.75 -14.48
CA GLY A 73 3.01 -1.53 -13.66
C GLY A 73 3.10 -1.85 -12.17
N MET A 74 2.30 -2.80 -11.68
CA MET A 74 2.33 -3.22 -10.28
C MET A 74 3.64 -3.93 -9.91
N ALA A 75 4.23 -4.71 -10.81
CA ALA A 75 5.54 -5.33 -10.58
C ALA A 75 6.63 -4.26 -10.43
N GLN A 76 6.61 -3.22 -11.26
CA GLN A 76 7.53 -2.09 -11.13
C GLN A 76 7.33 -1.35 -9.80
N ILE A 77 6.08 -1.00 -9.44
CA ILE A 77 5.74 -0.33 -8.19
C ILE A 77 6.21 -1.15 -6.98
N SER A 78 5.98 -2.47 -7.00
CA SER A 78 6.47 -3.37 -5.94
C SER A 78 7.98 -3.30 -5.78
N GLY A 79 8.73 -3.26 -6.88
CA GLY A 79 10.18 -3.06 -6.88
C GLY A 79 10.60 -1.70 -6.31
N GLU A 80 9.91 -0.62 -6.69
CA GLU A 80 10.16 0.73 -6.17
C GLU A 80 9.91 0.81 -4.65
N VAL A 81 8.84 0.16 -4.16
CA VAL A 81 8.52 0.10 -2.72
C VAL A 81 9.57 -0.70 -1.95
N LEU A 82 9.97 -1.87 -2.45
CA LEU A 82 10.95 -2.74 -1.79
C LEU A 82 12.36 -2.12 -1.75
N SER A 83 12.74 -1.37 -2.79
CA SER A 83 14.02 -0.65 -2.83
C SER A 83 14.01 0.68 -2.08
N GLY A 84 12.85 1.12 -1.57
CA GLY A 84 12.71 2.42 -0.91
C GLY A 84 12.75 3.62 -1.87
N SER A 85 12.63 3.39 -3.18
CA SER A 85 12.67 4.45 -4.21
C SER A 85 11.29 4.94 -4.64
N PHE A 86 10.21 4.40 -4.08
CA PHE A 86 8.85 4.81 -4.43
C PHE A 86 8.61 6.28 -4.02
N PRO A 87 8.08 7.15 -4.92
CA PRO A 87 7.91 8.58 -4.67
C PRO A 87 6.64 8.87 -3.87
N TRP A 88 6.64 8.55 -2.57
CA TRP A 88 5.52 8.86 -1.69
C TRP A 88 5.19 10.35 -1.65
N SER A 89 3.91 10.69 -1.75
CA SER A 89 3.42 12.08 -1.67
C SER A 89 2.32 12.22 -0.63
N LEU A 90 2.51 13.18 0.29
CA LEU A 90 1.50 13.54 1.29
C LEU A 90 0.21 14.09 0.64
N GLU A 91 0.35 14.76 -0.51
CA GLU A 91 -0.78 15.33 -1.25
C GLU A 91 -1.75 14.26 -1.76
N ARG A 92 -1.28 13.02 -1.87
CA ARG A 92 -2.08 11.86 -2.28
C ARG A 92 -2.67 11.10 -1.10
N GLU A 93 -2.61 11.66 0.10
CA GLU A 93 -3.26 11.24 1.33
C GLU A 93 -2.87 9.85 1.84
N ASP A 94 -3.18 8.77 1.11
CA ASP A 94 -3.03 7.38 1.54
C ASP A 94 -2.15 6.54 0.59
N VAL A 95 -1.77 5.36 1.04
CA VAL A 95 -0.99 4.38 0.27
C VAL A 95 -1.68 4.04 -1.06
N HIS A 96 -3.00 3.90 -1.04
CA HIS A 96 -3.79 3.45 -2.19
C HIS A 96 -3.78 4.48 -3.31
N LEU A 97 -4.01 5.77 -2.98
CA LEU A 97 -4.01 6.85 -3.97
C LEU A 97 -2.60 7.09 -4.53
N ASN A 98 -1.57 6.92 -3.71
CA ASN A 98 -0.18 6.98 -4.17
C ASN A 98 0.12 5.88 -5.19
N ILE A 99 -0.25 4.63 -4.92
CA ILE A 99 -0.05 3.49 -5.82
C ILE A 99 -0.89 3.65 -7.09
N GLU A 100 -2.17 4.02 -6.97
CA GLU A 100 -3.08 4.21 -8.12
C GLU A 100 -2.59 5.32 -9.06
N HIS A 101 -2.09 6.42 -8.51
CA HIS A 101 -1.51 7.51 -9.29
C HIS A 101 -0.24 7.03 -10.01
N ARG A 102 0.69 6.37 -9.28
CA ARG A 102 1.92 5.84 -9.88
C ARG A 102 1.63 4.83 -10.98
N LEU A 103 0.65 3.94 -10.78
CA LEU A 103 0.22 2.99 -11.80
C LEU A 103 -0.29 3.73 -13.05
N THR A 104 -1.09 4.78 -12.86
CA THR A 104 -1.61 5.57 -13.98
C THR A 104 -0.49 6.30 -14.75
N GLU A 105 0.55 6.78 -14.07
CA GLU A 105 1.75 7.33 -14.72
C GLU A 105 2.45 6.30 -15.59
N LEU A 106 2.54 5.05 -15.14
CA LEU A 106 3.26 3.97 -15.82
C LEU A 106 2.50 3.35 -16.99
N VAL A 107 1.18 3.19 -16.85
CA VAL A 107 0.37 2.40 -17.80
C VAL A 107 -0.84 3.16 -18.37
N GLY A 108 -0.98 4.44 -18.04
CA GLY A 108 -2.03 5.30 -18.59
C GLY A 108 -3.44 4.86 -18.18
N ASP A 109 -4.37 4.84 -19.15
CA ASP A 109 -5.80 4.55 -18.89
C ASP A 109 -6.07 3.14 -18.36
N ALA A 110 -5.20 2.17 -18.61
CA ALA A 110 -5.32 0.85 -18.01
C ALA A 110 -5.27 0.93 -16.46
N GLY A 111 -4.41 1.79 -15.90
CA GLY A 111 -4.34 2.04 -14.46
C GLY A 111 -5.64 2.58 -13.88
N LYS A 112 -6.28 3.52 -14.57
CA LYS A 112 -7.57 4.10 -14.14
C LYS A 112 -8.70 3.05 -14.09
N ARG A 113 -8.66 2.02 -14.94
CA ARG A 113 -9.67 0.96 -14.97
C ARG A 113 -9.57 -0.01 -13.79
N LEU A 114 -8.45 -0.03 -13.07
CA LEU A 114 -8.26 -0.92 -11.92
C LEU A 114 -9.31 -0.68 -10.82
N HIS A 115 -9.78 0.55 -10.63
CA HIS A 115 -10.77 0.88 -9.60
C HIS A 115 -12.22 0.49 -9.96
N THR A 116 -12.44 -0.08 -11.14
CA THR A 116 -13.77 -0.51 -11.60
C THR A 116 -14.43 -1.46 -10.61
N ALA A 117 -15.67 -1.18 -10.23
CA ALA A 117 -16.48 -1.98 -9.31
C ALA A 117 -15.81 -2.27 -7.94
N ARG A 118 -14.98 -1.36 -7.44
CA ARG A 118 -14.28 -1.48 -6.17
C ARG A 118 -14.59 -0.28 -5.27
N SER A 119 -14.88 -0.53 -4.00
CA SER A 119 -14.92 0.49 -2.97
C SER A 119 -13.54 0.64 -2.31
N ARG A 120 -13.14 1.86 -1.97
CA ARG A 120 -11.93 2.10 -1.17
C ARG A 120 -12.02 1.38 0.19
N ASN A 121 -13.20 1.32 0.78
CA ASN A 121 -13.42 0.61 2.05
C ASN A 121 -13.14 -0.89 1.96
N ASP A 122 -13.55 -1.54 0.86
CA ASP A 122 -13.26 -2.97 0.63
C ASP A 122 -11.77 -3.19 0.43
N GLN A 123 -11.09 -2.29 -0.26
CA GLN A 123 -9.65 -2.29 -0.48
C GLN A 123 -8.91 -2.24 0.84
N VAL A 124 -9.14 -1.19 1.64
CA VAL A 124 -8.52 -1.00 2.96
C VAL A 124 -8.77 -2.19 3.88
N ALA A 125 -10.01 -2.69 3.96
CA ALA A 125 -10.35 -3.84 4.80
C ALA A 125 -9.63 -5.13 4.36
N THR A 126 -9.42 -5.31 3.06
CA THR A 126 -8.68 -6.45 2.52
C THR A 126 -7.21 -6.36 2.89
N ASP A 127 -6.60 -5.20 2.69
CA ASP A 127 -5.17 -4.98 2.94
C ASP A 127 -4.83 -5.12 4.43
N MET A 128 -5.68 -4.59 5.31
CA MET A 128 -5.54 -4.77 6.75
C MET A 128 -5.61 -6.24 7.15
N ARG A 129 -6.52 -7.04 6.57
CA ARG A 129 -6.60 -8.48 6.85
C ARG A 129 -5.38 -9.24 6.33
N LEU A 130 -4.89 -8.91 5.14
CA LEU A 130 -3.69 -9.53 4.59
C LEU A 130 -2.46 -9.20 5.44
N TRP A 131 -2.31 -7.92 5.80
CA TRP A 131 -1.24 -7.47 6.68
C TRP A 131 -1.29 -8.15 8.05
N LEU A 132 -2.46 -8.17 8.70
CA LEU A 132 -2.64 -8.78 10.02
C LEU A 132 -2.28 -10.27 10.00
N ARG A 133 -2.71 -11.00 8.98
CA ARG A 133 -2.35 -12.42 8.82
C ARG A 133 -0.84 -12.61 8.72
N ALA A 134 -0.17 -11.81 7.90
CA ALA A 134 1.28 -11.88 7.77
C ALA A 134 2.00 -11.56 9.10
N GLN A 135 1.50 -10.56 9.86
CA GLN A 135 2.06 -10.24 11.18
C GLN A 135 1.83 -11.36 12.21
N ILE A 136 0.69 -12.04 12.18
CA ILE A 136 0.43 -13.19 13.05
C ILE A 136 1.40 -14.34 12.72
N ASP A 137 1.64 -14.62 11.44
CA ASP A 137 2.56 -15.67 11.01
C ASP A 137 3.99 -15.35 11.45
N GLU A 138 4.44 -14.10 11.29
CA GLU A 138 5.75 -13.62 11.74
C GLU A 138 5.90 -13.75 13.27
N LEU A 139 4.95 -13.24 14.05
CA LEU A 139 4.96 -13.34 15.51
C LEU A 139 4.97 -14.78 15.99
N THR A 140 4.23 -15.66 15.32
CA THR A 140 4.22 -17.10 15.63
C THR A 140 5.60 -17.70 15.43
N GLY A 141 6.30 -17.33 14.35
CA GLY A 141 7.68 -17.73 14.09
C GLY A 141 8.65 -17.26 15.18
N LEU A 142 8.56 -15.98 15.56
CA LEU A 142 9.40 -15.40 16.62
C LEU A 142 9.18 -16.06 17.99
N LEU A 143 7.91 -16.30 18.37
CA LEU A 143 7.58 -17.00 19.62
C LEU A 143 8.13 -18.44 19.62
N ARG A 144 8.08 -19.12 18.49
CA ARG A 144 8.68 -20.46 18.35
C ARG A 144 10.20 -20.42 18.55
N ALA A 145 10.88 -19.46 17.92
CA ALA A 145 12.33 -19.28 18.06
C ALA A 145 12.74 -18.99 19.52
N VAL A 146 11.97 -18.14 20.23
CA VAL A 146 12.20 -17.89 21.67
C VAL A 146 12.05 -19.16 22.49
N ARG A 147 11.00 -19.96 22.26
CA ARG A 147 10.79 -21.26 22.95
C ARG A 147 11.93 -22.22 22.69
N GLU A 148 12.37 -22.36 21.46
CA GLU A 148 13.48 -23.22 21.07
C GLU A 148 14.77 -22.78 21.78
N GLY A 149 15.09 -21.48 21.79
CA GLY A 149 16.23 -20.93 22.50
C GLY A 149 16.20 -21.18 24.03
N LEU A 150 15.02 -21.11 24.66
CA LEU A 150 14.86 -21.43 26.06
C LEU A 150 15.05 -22.93 26.36
N ILE A 151 14.55 -23.81 25.48
CA ILE A 151 14.72 -25.25 25.59
C ILE A 151 16.20 -25.61 25.44
N ASP A 152 16.89 -25.03 24.47
CA ASP A 152 18.33 -25.24 24.26
C ASP A 152 19.15 -24.79 25.46
N LEU A 153 18.80 -23.64 26.05
CA LEU A 153 19.44 -23.14 27.25
C LEU A 153 19.21 -24.09 28.45
N ALA A 154 17.97 -24.51 28.67
CA ALA A 154 17.62 -25.46 29.71
C ALA A 154 18.37 -26.80 29.57
N SER A 155 18.46 -27.28 28.34
CA SER A 155 19.19 -28.54 28.04
C SER A 155 20.69 -28.50 28.38
N LYS A 156 21.29 -27.30 28.26
CA LYS A 156 22.71 -27.08 28.62
C LYS A 156 22.93 -26.93 30.14
N HIS A 157 21.89 -26.73 30.91
CA HIS A 157 21.95 -26.47 32.34
C HIS A 157 21.10 -27.47 33.16
N THR A 158 20.88 -28.68 32.66
CA THR A 158 20.10 -29.74 33.36
C THR A 158 20.65 -30.09 34.73
N ASP A 159 21.97 -30.00 34.90
CA ASP A 159 22.65 -30.34 36.16
C ASP A 159 22.85 -29.12 37.09
N THR A 160 22.32 -27.96 36.69
CA THR A 160 22.45 -26.75 37.51
C THR A 160 21.32 -26.70 38.53
N ASP A 161 21.64 -27.02 39.82
CA ASP A 161 20.70 -26.86 40.92
C ASP A 161 20.49 -25.38 41.24
N ARG A 162 19.30 -24.86 40.92
CA ARG A 162 18.94 -23.51 41.26
C ARG A 162 18.35 -23.44 42.67
N ARG A 163 19.20 -23.30 43.66
CA ARG A 163 18.75 -22.99 45.02
C ARG A 163 18.17 -21.59 45.03
N ALA A 164 16.83 -21.52 45.16
CA ALA A 164 16.18 -20.24 45.47
C ALA A 164 16.64 -19.81 46.86
N HIS A 165 17.40 -18.73 46.97
CA HIS A 165 17.56 -18.04 48.23
C HIS A 165 16.23 -17.35 48.51
N VAL A 166 15.49 -17.86 49.51
CA VAL A 166 14.35 -17.21 50.14
C VAL A 166 14.89 -16.19 51.14
#